data_c947c05319c4f844ee4d9c714e1a84f1
#
_entry.id   c947c05319c4f844ee4d9c714e1a84f1
#
_cell.length_a   1.000
_cell.length_b   1.000
_cell.length_c   1.000
_cell.angle_alpha   90.00
_cell.angle_beta   90.00
_cell.angle_gamma   90.00
#
_symmetry.space_group_name_H-M   'P 1'
#
loop_
_entity.id
_entity.type
_entity.pdbx_description
1 polymer ?
#
loop_
_entity_poly.entity_id
_entity_poly.type
_entity_poly.pdbx_seq_one_letter_code
_entity_poly.pdbx_strand_id
1 'polypeptide(L)'
;MVPGSNIVDISKTSLVNCFPACSLFSSTDSRAENCLIGAINSENGEANKVKNQITGEWGGVPQTGAYYRDKGIKWVVFGDHNYGEGSSREHAALEPRFLGGLAIIVRSFARIHETNLKKQGMLALTFADPADYDKVQPSDKVSILGLESFAPSKNLTLVLKHSDGSTDQISLAHSFNEGQIEWFKAGSALNLVSFKV
;
A
#
# COMPACT_ATOMS: atom_id res chain seq x y z
N MET A 1 3.69 -2.89 19.82
CA MET A 1 2.33 -2.67 19.31
C MET A 1 2.46 -1.65 18.19
N VAL A 2 2.08 -1.99 16.97
CA VAL A 2 2.09 -1.03 15.85
C VAL A 2 0.77 -0.26 15.93
N PRO A 3 0.79 1.05 16.20
CA PRO A 3 -0.43 1.84 16.20
C PRO A 3 -0.95 1.97 14.78
N GLY A 4 -2.21 1.74 14.62
CA GLY A 4 -3.11 2.11 13.54
C GLY A 4 -2.62 2.10 12.10
N SER A 5 -3.12 1.16 11.29
CA SER A 5 -3.06 1.27 9.83
C SER A 5 -4.45 1.56 9.28
N ASN A 6 -4.59 2.65 8.55
CA ASN A 6 -5.80 2.96 7.80
C ASN A 6 -5.70 2.40 6.39
N ILE A 7 -6.75 1.75 5.91
CA ILE A 7 -6.86 1.35 4.51
C ILE A 7 -7.74 2.38 3.81
N VAL A 8 -7.19 3.03 2.79
CA VAL A 8 -7.86 4.07 2.02
C VAL A 8 -7.99 3.63 0.56
N ASP A 9 -9.14 3.89 -0.02
CA ASP A 9 -9.45 3.58 -1.42
C ASP A 9 -8.71 4.53 -2.37
N ILE A 10 -8.03 3.97 -3.38
CA ILE A 10 -7.47 4.72 -4.50
C ILE A 10 -8.45 4.61 -5.67
N SER A 11 -9.43 5.49 -5.75
CA SER A 11 -10.27 5.60 -6.93
C SER A 11 -9.75 6.66 -7.88
N LYS A 12 -9.20 6.23 -9.01
CA LYS A 12 -8.67 7.04 -10.12
C LYS A 12 -7.24 7.56 -9.96
N THR A 13 -6.29 6.75 -10.26
CA THR A 13 -4.93 7.20 -10.61
C THR A 13 -4.53 6.65 -11.98
N SER A 14 -3.75 7.42 -12.71
CA SER A 14 -3.05 7.03 -13.95
C SER A 14 -2.11 5.82 -13.78
N LEU A 15 -2.07 5.22 -12.61
CA LEU A 15 -1.33 4.01 -12.27
C LEU A 15 -1.91 2.72 -12.87
N VAL A 16 -3.10 2.78 -13.45
CA VAL A 16 -3.86 1.60 -13.88
C VAL A 16 -3.20 0.87 -15.05
N ASN A 17 -2.31 1.49 -15.79
CA ASN A 17 -1.79 0.93 -17.04
C ASN A 17 -0.43 0.22 -16.93
N CYS A 18 0.19 0.11 -15.75
CA CYS A 18 1.56 -0.40 -15.62
C CYS A 18 1.74 -1.74 -14.90
N PHE A 19 0.68 -2.47 -14.57
CA PHE A 19 0.85 -3.74 -13.87
C PHE A 19 0.35 -4.91 -14.70
N PRO A 20 1.25 -5.71 -15.31
CA PRO A 20 0.87 -7.02 -15.77
C PRO A 20 0.38 -7.83 -14.56
N ALA A 21 -0.76 -8.46 -14.70
CA ALA A 21 -1.30 -9.35 -13.69
C ALA A 21 -0.22 -10.39 -13.35
N CYS A 22 0.17 -10.45 -12.08
CA CYS A 22 1.06 -11.50 -11.61
C CYS A 22 0.28 -12.83 -11.66
N SER A 23 0.43 -13.58 -12.76
CA SER A 23 -0.27 -14.85 -13.01
C SER A 23 0.26 -16.03 -12.20
N LEU A 24 1.14 -15.80 -11.23
CA LEU A 24 1.84 -16.87 -10.49
C LEU A 24 1.13 -17.32 -9.21
N PHE A 25 -0.06 -16.81 -8.89
CA PHE A 25 -0.79 -17.25 -7.71
C PHE A 25 -2.04 -18.03 -8.07
N SER A 26 -2.00 -19.33 -7.74
CA SER A 26 -3.15 -20.20 -7.71
C SER A 26 -4.24 -19.67 -6.78
N SER A 27 -5.47 -19.82 -7.15
CA SER A 27 -6.69 -19.17 -6.72
C SER A 27 -7.14 -19.36 -5.25
N THR A 28 -6.35 -19.95 -4.39
CA THR A 28 -6.73 -20.20 -2.98
C THR A 28 -5.54 -20.05 -2.05
N ASP A 29 -5.03 -18.85 -1.93
CA ASP A 29 -3.99 -18.64 -0.92
C ASP A 29 -4.63 -18.27 0.42
N SER A 30 -4.88 -19.30 1.24
CA SER A 30 -5.33 -19.15 2.64
C SER A 30 -4.43 -18.24 3.49
N ARG A 31 -3.22 -17.95 3.01
CA ARG A 31 -2.30 -17.02 3.67
C ARG A 31 -2.75 -15.57 3.57
N ALA A 32 -3.49 -15.20 2.53
CA ALA A 32 -4.03 -13.84 2.40
C ALA A 32 -5.09 -13.52 3.47
N GLU A 33 -5.65 -14.51 4.13
CA GLU A 33 -6.57 -14.36 5.25
C GLU A 33 -5.90 -13.76 6.50
N ASN A 34 -4.57 -13.71 6.54
CA ASN A 34 -3.79 -13.13 7.64
C ASN A 34 -3.33 -11.69 7.36
N CYS A 35 -3.70 -11.09 6.24
CA CYS A 35 -3.28 -9.75 5.89
C CYS A 35 -3.74 -8.73 6.93
N LEU A 36 -2.78 -8.09 7.61
CA LEU A 36 -3.00 -7.01 8.58
C LEU A 36 -3.94 -7.36 9.75
N ILE A 37 -4.19 -8.62 10.07
CA ILE A 37 -5.13 -9.03 11.13
C ILE A 37 -4.72 -8.55 12.52
N GLY A 38 -3.44 -8.29 12.76
CA GLY A 38 -2.92 -7.74 14.02
C GLY A 38 -2.87 -6.21 14.04
N ALA A 39 -3.18 -5.55 12.94
CA ALA A 39 -3.14 -4.09 12.88
C ALA A 39 -4.40 -3.48 13.54
N ILE A 40 -4.17 -2.47 14.36
CA ILE A 40 -5.25 -1.70 15.00
C ILE A 40 -5.62 -0.56 14.07
N ASN A 41 -6.90 -0.47 13.70
CA ASN A 41 -7.41 0.63 12.92
C ASN A 41 -7.55 1.89 13.79
N SER A 42 -6.94 2.99 13.37
CA SER A 42 -6.99 4.25 14.10
C SER A 42 -8.39 4.89 14.13
N GLU A 43 -9.28 4.54 13.18
CA GLU A 43 -10.64 5.08 13.12
C GLU A 43 -11.53 4.54 14.24
N ASN A 44 -11.39 3.26 14.60
CA ASN A 44 -12.27 2.60 15.56
C ASN A 44 -11.55 1.95 16.75
N GLY A 45 -10.21 1.89 16.75
CA GLY A 45 -9.42 1.24 17.79
C GLY A 45 -9.49 -0.28 17.80
N GLU A 46 -10.10 -0.91 16.81
CA GLU A 46 -10.26 -2.36 16.74
C GLU A 46 -9.20 -3.00 15.82
N ALA A 47 -8.74 -4.19 16.19
CA ALA A 47 -7.87 -4.99 15.34
C ALA A 47 -8.66 -5.70 14.24
N ASN A 48 -8.03 -5.87 13.08
CA ASN A 48 -8.61 -6.55 11.91
C ASN A 48 -10.01 -6.02 11.53
N LYS A 49 -10.24 -4.72 11.63
CA LYS A 49 -11.55 -4.16 11.30
C LYS A 49 -11.42 -2.86 10.53
N VAL A 50 -11.95 -2.86 9.32
CA VAL A 50 -11.93 -1.72 8.41
C VAL A 50 -13.30 -1.49 7.81
N LYS A 51 -13.59 -0.26 7.46
CA LYS A 51 -14.81 0.10 6.76
C LYS A 51 -14.62 -0.09 5.26
N ASN A 52 -15.49 -0.86 4.64
CA ASN A 52 -15.55 -0.93 3.18
C ASN A 52 -16.15 0.38 2.66
N GLN A 53 -15.35 1.16 1.95
CA GLN A 53 -15.74 2.49 1.47
C GLN A 53 -16.82 2.46 0.37
N ILE A 54 -17.09 1.29 -0.20
CA ILE A 54 -18.13 1.12 -1.23
C ILE A 54 -19.46 0.71 -0.61
N THR A 55 -19.44 -0.26 0.32
CA THR A 55 -20.68 -0.76 0.95
C THR A 55 -21.04 -0.02 2.24
N GLY A 56 -20.08 0.67 2.85
CA GLY A 56 -20.22 1.32 4.15
C GLY A 56 -20.16 0.36 5.34
N GLU A 57 -20.01 -0.94 5.11
CA GLU A 57 -19.99 -1.97 6.14
C GLU A 57 -18.61 -2.17 6.75
N TRP A 58 -18.60 -2.51 8.04
CA TRP A 58 -17.38 -2.89 8.75
C TRP A 58 -17.09 -4.37 8.59
N GLY A 59 -15.86 -4.72 8.20
CA GLY A 59 -15.44 -6.10 8.00
C GLY A 59 -13.96 -6.31 8.31
N GLY A 60 -13.52 -7.55 8.20
CA GLY A 60 -12.10 -7.89 8.32
C GLY A 60 -11.28 -7.30 7.17
N VAL A 61 -10.01 -7.00 7.43
CA VAL A 61 -9.09 -6.46 6.41
C VAL A 61 -8.94 -7.40 5.22
N PRO A 62 -8.70 -8.73 5.41
CA PRO A 62 -8.58 -9.65 4.29
C PRO A 62 -9.83 -9.71 3.42
N GLN A 63 -11.01 -9.75 4.03
CA GLN A 63 -12.29 -9.84 3.32
C GLN A 63 -12.57 -8.56 2.53
N THR A 64 -12.29 -7.40 3.11
CA THR A 64 -12.44 -6.11 2.44
C THR A 64 -11.43 -5.97 1.28
N GLY A 65 -10.18 -6.39 1.50
CA GLY A 65 -9.17 -6.42 0.46
C GLY A 65 -9.52 -7.35 -0.71
N ALA A 66 -10.05 -8.54 -0.42
CA ALA A 66 -10.53 -9.47 -1.43
C ALA A 66 -11.71 -8.88 -2.24
N TYR A 67 -12.66 -8.25 -1.57
CA TYR A 67 -13.76 -7.54 -2.24
C TYR A 67 -13.24 -6.46 -3.19
N TYR A 68 -12.28 -5.64 -2.76
CA TYR A 68 -11.69 -4.60 -3.60
C TYR A 68 -10.95 -5.20 -4.80
N ARG A 69 -10.15 -6.24 -4.58
CA ARG A 69 -9.45 -6.96 -5.67
C ARG A 69 -10.44 -7.46 -6.72
N ASP A 70 -11.51 -8.13 -6.31
CA ASP A 70 -12.51 -8.74 -7.21
C ASP A 70 -13.31 -7.67 -7.98
N LYS A 71 -13.41 -6.47 -7.44
CA LYS A 71 -13.99 -5.29 -8.10
C LYS A 71 -12.97 -4.46 -8.90
N GLY A 72 -11.70 -4.85 -8.91
CA GLY A 72 -10.64 -4.10 -9.57
C GLY A 72 -10.25 -2.79 -8.88
N ILE A 73 -10.70 -2.60 -7.62
CA ILE A 73 -10.42 -1.41 -6.83
C ILE A 73 -9.02 -1.54 -6.21
N LYS A 74 -8.23 -0.50 -6.33
CA LYS A 74 -6.91 -0.42 -5.72
C LYS A 74 -6.98 0.30 -4.39
N TRP A 75 -6.08 -0.06 -3.45
CA TRP A 75 -6.07 0.50 -2.12
C TRP A 75 -4.65 0.71 -1.60
N VAL A 76 -4.51 1.55 -0.60
CA VAL A 76 -3.26 1.86 0.10
C VAL A 76 -3.44 1.67 1.60
N VAL A 77 -2.31 1.50 2.28
CA VAL A 77 -2.24 1.49 3.74
C VAL A 77 -1.50 2.73 4.21
N PHE A 78 -2.08 3.43 5.16
CA PHE A 78 -1.38 4.42 5.95
C PHE A 78 -1.01 3.82 7.30
N GLY A 79 0.23 3.99 7.71
CA GLY A 79 0.74 3.43 8.97
C GLY A 79 1.61 4.42 9.72
N ASP A 80 1.82 4.13 10.98
CA ASP A 80 2.62 4.91 11.89
C ASP A 80 4.10 4.47 11.86
N HIS A 81 4.81 4.59 12.96
CA HIS A 81 6.22 4.24 13.09
C HIS A 81 6.46 2.73 13.08
N ASN A 82 7.65 2.31 12.58
CA ASN A 82 8.13 0.93 12.58
C ASN A 82 7.17 -0.07 11.91
N TYR A 83 6.50 0.35 10.85
CA TYR A 83 5.59 -0.52 10.12
C TYR A 83 6.29 -1.80 9.64
N GLY A 84 5.73 -2.96 9.97
CA GLY A 84 6.27 -4.27 9.62
C GLY A 84 7.22 -4.86 10.66
N GLU A 85 7.36 -4.26 11.85
CA GLU A 85 8.22 -4.79 12.93
C GLU A 85 7.75 -6.15 13.43
N GLY A 86 6.45 -6.43 13.41
CA GLY A 86 5.88 -7.70 13.88
C GLY A 86 6.16 -8.91 12.99
N SER A 87 6.54 -8.72 11.72
CA SER A 87 6.86 -9.81 10.78
C SER A 87 7.83 -9.39 9.70
N SER A 88 9.01 -9.99 9.71
CA SER A 88 10.02 -9.84 8.65
C SER A 88 9.84 -10.82 7.49
N ARG A 89 8.75 -11.60 7.47
CA ARG A 89 8.50 -12.60 6.43
C ARG A 89 8.04 -11.95 5.14
N GLU A 90 8.50 -12.49 4.03
CA GLU A 90 8.12 -12.04 2.69
C GLU A 90 6.60 -12.13 2.44
N HIS A 91 5.93 -13.11 3.05
CA HIS A 91 4.48 -13.28 2.99
C HIS A 91 3.71 -12.05 3.46
N ALA A 92 4.17 -11.35 4.49
CA ALA A 92 3.54 -10.13 4.97
C ALA A 92 3.53 -8.98 3.92
N ALA A 93 4.41 -9.04 2.92
CA ALA A 93 4.41 -8.13 1.79
C ALA A 93 3.63 -8.68 0.59
N LEU A 94 3.61 -10.02 0.43
CA LEU A 94 2.85 -10.69 -0.64
C LEU A 94 1.34 -10.55 -0.44
N GLU A 95 0.87 -10.69 0.79
CA GLU A 95 -0.56 -10.69 1.12
C GLU A 95 -1.26 -9.39 0.69
N PRO A 96 -0.82 -8.19 1.09
CA PRO A 96 -1.44 -6.95 0.64
C PRO A 96 -1.32 -6.76 -0.89
N ARG A 97 -0.21 -7.20 -1.48
CA ARG A 97 -0.04 -7.16 -2.95
C ARG A 97 -1.06 -8.05 -3.65
N PHE A 98 -1.25 -9.27 -3.19
CA PHE A 98 -2.23 -10.22 -3.71
C PHE A 98 -3.66 -9.70 -3.62
N LEU A 99 -3.99 -9.02 -2.53
CA LEU A 99 -5.29 -8.40 -2.31
C LEU A 99 -5.51 -7.08 -3.07
N GLY A 100 -4.54 -6.64 -3.88
CA GLY A 100 -4.68 -5.46 -4.75
C GLY A 100 -4.14 -4.17 -4.16
N GLY A 101 -3.47 -4.22 -3.02
CA GLY A 101 -2.76 -3.08 -2.44
C GLY A 101 -1.64 -2.58 -3.35
N LEU A 102 -1.48 -1.27 -3.49
CA LEU A 102 -0.47 -0.65 -4.35
C LEU A 102 0.65 0.02 -3.58
N ALA A 103 0.33 0.64 -2.47
CA ALA A 103 1.29 1.43 -1.70
C ALA A 103 1.07 1.25 -0.20
N ILE A 104 2.17 1.34 0.52
CA ILE A 104 2.22 1.46 1.97
C ILE A 104 2.91 2.78 2.26
N ILE A 105 2.23 3.70 2.93
CA ILE A 105 2.69 5.05 3.23
C ILE A 105 2.72 5.21 4.76
N VAL A 106 3.89 5.44 5.32
CA VAL A 106 4.09 5.37 6.76
C VAL A 106 5.00 6.49 7.28
N ARG A 107 5.02 6.68 8.59
CA ARG A 107 6.03 7.52 9.23
C ARG A 107 7.42 6.88 9.18
N SER A 108 7.51 5.58 9.42
CA SER A 108 8.76 4.82 9.23
C SER A 108 8.50 3.33 9.02
N PHE A 109 9.44 2.63 8.39
CA PHE A 109 9.42 1.19 8.17
C PHE A 109 10.38 0.43 9.06
N ALA A 110 10.02 -0.80 9.38
CA ALA A 110 11.00 -1.83 9.70
C ALA A 110 11.78 -2.20 8.43
N ARG A 111 13.12 -2.13 8.47
CA ARG A 111 14.02 -2.18 7.31
C ARG A 111 13.81 -3.39 6.40
N ILE A 112 13.64 -4.58 6.99
CA ILE A 112 13.47 -5.82 6.23
C ILE A 112 12.12 -5.80 5.49
N HIS A 113 11.06 -5.34 6.14
CA HIS A 113 9.73 -5.30 5.58
C HIS A 113 9.64 -4.33 4.40
N GLU A 114 10.25 -3.16 4.51
CA GLU A 114 10.37 -2.20 3.40
C GLU A 114 10.98 -2.84 2.15
N THR A 115 12.10 -3.58 2.33
CA THR A 115 12.75 -4.28 1.23
C THR A 115 11.84 -5.34 0.61
N ASN A 116 11.09 -6.08 1.44
CA ASN A 116 10.16 -7.09 0.95
C ASN A 116 9.00 -6.47 0.15
N LEU A 117 8.45 -5.33 0.58
CA LEU A 117 7.43 -4.59 -0.18
C LEU A 117 7.96 -4.19 -1.56
N LYS A 118 9.17 -3.65 -1.64
CA LYS A 118 9.81 -3.27 -2.90
C LYS A 118 10.02 -4.45 -3.83
N LYS A 119 10.43 -5.62 -3.31
CA LYS A 119 10.56 -6.87 -4.09
C LYS A 119 9.24 -7.31 -4.70
N GLN A 120 8.13 -7.07 -4.01
CA GLN A 120 6.79 -7.40 -4.50
C GLN A 120 6.21 -6.32 -5.45
N GLY A 121 6.99 -5.31 -5.81
CA GLY A 121 6.54 -4.24 -6.69
C GLY A 121 5.53 -3.29 -6.05
N MET A 122 5.49 -3.22 -4.72
CA MET A 122 4.68 -2.24 -4.00
C MET A 122 5.47 -0.95 -3.75
N LEU A 123 4.77 0.18 -3.75
CA LEU A 123 5.35 1.44 -3.33
C LEU A 123 5.47 1.48 -1.80
N ALA A 124 6.70 1.46 -1.31
CA ALA A 124 7.03 1.67 0.10
C ALA A 124 7.49 3.12 0.26
N LEU A 125 6.63 3.97 0.82
CA LEU A 125 6.80 5.41 0.87
C LEU A 125 6.74 5.90 2.32
N THR A 126 7.47 6.96 2.62
CA THR A 126 7.43 7.62 3.93
C THR A 126 6.98 9.07 3.77
N PHE A 127 6.29 9.58 4.78
CA PHE A 127 6.02 11.01 4.85
C PHE A 127 7.35 11.77 4.95
N ALA A 128 7.54 12.81 4.12
CA ALA A 128 8.71 13.68 4.23
C ALA A 128 8.66 14.48 5.56
N ASP A 129 7.47 14.90 5.97
CA ASP A 129 7.19 15.40 7.31
C ASP A 129 6.27 14.39 8.03
N PRO A 130 6.72 13.76 9.14
CA PRO A 130 5.90 12.81 9.88
C PRO A 130 4.57 13.36 10.40
N ALA A 131 4.44 14.68 10.56
CA ALA A 131 3.21 15.34 10.99
C ALA A 131 2.10 15.26 9.93
N ASP A 132 2.46 15.09 8.66
CA ASP A 132 1.49 14.96 7.58
C ASP A 132 0.61 13.70 7.69
N TYR A 133 1.04 12.70 8.46
CA TYR A 133 0.21 11.54 8.77
C TYR A 133 -1.12 11.92 9.42
N ASP A 134 -1.13 12.97 10.25
CA ASP A 134 -2.33 13.41 10.99
C ASP A 134 -3.37 14.10 10.09
N LYS A 135 -2.99 14.46 8.85
CA LYS A 135 -3.90 15.02 7.84
C LYS A 135 -4.75 13.93 7.15
N VAL A 136 -4.31 12.67 7.20
CA VAL A 136 -4.98 11.56 6.53
C VAL A 136 -6.29 11.23 7.23
N GLN A 137 -7.38 11.20 6.45
CA GLN A 137 -8.72 10.83 6.94
C GLN A 137 -9.16 9.47 6.37
N PRO A 138 -9.98 8.71 7.10
CA PRO A 138 -10.39 7.36 6.69
C PRO A 138 -11.14 7.28 5.36
N SER A 139 -11.80 8.36 4.95
CA SER A 139 -12.60 8.45 3.72
C SER A 139 -11.88 9.10 2.55
N ASP A 140 -10.58 9.38 2.69
CA ASP A 140 -9.82 10.08 1.66
C ASP A 140 -9.65 9.26 0.40
N LYS A 141 -9.73 9.93 -0.73
CA LYS A 141 -9.29 9.41 -2.03
C LYS A 141 -7.87 9.85 -2.30
N VAL A 142 -7.05 8.89 -2.69
CA VAL A 142 -5.60 9.05 -2.77
C VAL A 142 -5.14 9.04 -4.22
N SER A 143 -4.28 10.00 -4.58
CA SER A 143 -3.54 10.02 -5.84
C SER A 143 -2.06 10.20 -5.57
N ILE A 144 -1.21 9.38 -6.19
CA ILE A 144 0.24 9.51 -6.09
C ILE A 144 0.76 10.01 -7.43
N LEU A 145 1.36 11.19 -7.42
CA LEU A 145 1.88 11.87 -8.60
C LEU A 145 3.41 11.77 -8.67
N GLY A 146 3.95 11.89 -9.88
CA GLY A 146 5.40 11.90 -10.11
C GLY A 146 5.99 10.53 -10.47
N LEU A 147 5.18 9.49 -10.63
CA LEU A 147 5.65 8.16 -10.99
C LEU A 147 6.24 8.06 -12.40
N GLU A 148 5.84 8.93 -13.31
CA GLU A 148 6.44 9.01 -14.67
C GLU A 148 7.93 9.37 -14.62
N SER A 149 8.31 10.18 -13.64
CA SER A 149 9.69 10.60 -13.40
C SER A 149 10.29 9.97 -12.14
N PHE A 150 9.85 8.74 -11.80
CA PHE A 150 10.29 8.03 -10.61
C PHE A 150 11.79 7.72 -10.70
N ALA A 151 12.57 8.31 -9.81
CA ALA A 151 14.04 8.22 -9.76
C ALA A 151 14.53 8.23 -8.31
N PRO A 152 15.71 7.67 -8.02
CA PRO A 152 16.29 7.72 -6.68
C PRO A 152 16.35 9.13 -6.11
N SER A 153 16.07 9.27 -4.84
CA SER A 153 16.09 10.55 -4.10
C SER A 153 15.12 11.62 -4.61
N LYS A 154 14.17 11.26 -5.48
CA LYS A 154 13.17 12.19 -5.98
C LYS A 154 11.82 11.91 -5.30
N ASN A 155 11.40 12.82 -4.44
CA ASN A 155 10.12 12.71 -3.73
C ASN A 155 8.95 12.62 -4.70
N LEU A 156 7.93 11.86 -4.28
CA LEU A 156 6.63 11.79 -4.93
C LEU A 156 5.65 12.73 -4.24
N THR A 157 4.54 13.05 -4.91
CA THR A 157 3.49 13.87 -4.32
C THR A 157 2.25 13.04 -4.07
N LEU A 158 1.81 13.00 -2.83
CA LEU A 158 0.53 12.45 -2.41
C LEU A 158 -0.52 13.55 -2.46
N VAL A 159 -1.62 13.28 -3.11
CA VAL A 159 -2.80 14.15 -3.12
C VAL A 159 -3.91 13.41 -2.38
N LEU A 160 -4.32 13.96 -1.25
CA LEU A 160 -5.49 13.52 -0.49
C LEU A 160 -6.68 14.36 -0.92
N LYS A 161 -7.76 13.71 -1.29
CA LYS A 161 -9.04 14.38 -1.54
C LYS A 161 -10.02 13.95 -0.46
N HIS A 162 -10.33 14.87 0.42
CA HIS A 162 -11.24 14.67 1.56
C HIS A 162 -12.71 14.63 1.15
N SER A 163 -13.54 14.10 2.02
CA SER A 163 -14.98 13.97 1.79
C SER A 163 -15.72 15.32 1.70
N ASP A 164 -15.17 16.38 2.30
CA ASP A 164 -15.67 17.75 2.24
C ASP A 164 -15.29 18.48 0.93
N GLY A 165 -14.52 17.81 0.05
CA GLY A 165 -14.04 18.36 -1.22
C GLY A 165 -12.71 19.11 -1.12
N SER A 166 -12.17 19.30 0.06
CA SER A 166 -10.82 19.87 0.24
C SER A 166 -9.74 18.91 -0.27
N THR A 167 -8.56 19.44 -0.54
CA THR A 167 -7.46 18.66 -1.10
C THR A 167 -6.15 19.07 -0.42
N ASP A 168 -5.43 18.09 0.13
CA ASP A 168 -4.10 18.28 0.67
C ASP A 168 -3.04 17.65 -0.26
N GLN A 169 -1.92 18.36 -0.41
CA GLN A 169 -0.74 17.83 -1.11
C GLN A 169 0.38 17.60 -0.11
N ILE A 170 0.91 16.40 -0.10
CA ILE A 170 1.91 15.93 0.85
C ILE A 170 3.11 15.40 0.08
N SER A 171 4.32 15.78 0.51
CA SER A 171 5.55 15.23 -0.05
C SER A 171 5.84 13.87 0.55
N LEU A 172 6.09 12.88 -0.31
CA LEU A 172 6.49 11.53 0.08
C LEU A 172 7.93 11.26 -0.29
N ALA A 173 8.71 10.83 0.68
CA ALA A 173 10.06 10.35 0.48
C ALA A 173 10.07 8.83 0.24
N HIS A 174 11.17 8.34 -0.31
CA HIS A 174 11.40 6.92 -0.50
C HIS A 174 12.89 6.60 -0.55
N SER A 175 13.23 5.34 -0.34
CA SER A 175 14.59 4.82 -0.39
C SER A 175 14.81 3.83 -1.55
N PHE A 176 14.06 3.97 -2.64
CA PHE A 176 14.25 3.15 -3.85
C PHE A 176 15.55 3.53 -4.56
N ASN A 177 16.36 2.53 -4.87
CA ASN A 177 17.48 2.65 -5.81
C ASN A 177 17.03 2.30 -7.24
N GLU A 178 17.90 2.50 -8.23
CA GLU A 178 17.57 2.27 -9.65
C GLU A 178 17.08 0.84 -9.91
N GLY A 179 17.78 -0.18 -9.38
CA GLY A 179 17.37 -1.57 -9.56
C GLY A 179 16.01 -1.90 -8.93
N GLN A 180 15.68 -1.28 -7.79
CA GLN A 180 14.38 -1.45 -7.14
C GLN A 180 13.25 -0.73 -7.90
N ILE A 181 13.56 0.38 -8.57
CA ILE A 181 12.64 1.06 -9.48
C ILE A 181 12.34 0.17 -10.70
N GLU A 182 13.34 -0.57 -11.20
CA GLU A 182 13.10 -1.57 -12.24
C GLU A 182 12.17 -2.69 -11.76
N TRP A 183 12.32 -3.17 -10.51
CA TRP A 183 11.37 -4.13 -9.93
C TRP A 183 9.95 -3.60 -9.91
N PHE A 184 9.79 -2.35 -9.50
CA PHE A 184 8.49 -1.69 -9.49
C PHE A 184 7.88 -1.61 -10.89
N LYS A 185 8.65 -1.18 -11.89
CA LYS A 185 8.23 -1.09 -13.29
C LYS A 185 7.86 -2.46 -13.89
N ALA A 186 8.60 -3.51 -13.51
CA ALA A 186 8.30 -4.89 -13.92
C ALA A 186 7.14 -5.54 -13.13
N GLY A 187 6.64 -4.87 -12.08
CA GLY A 187 5.59 -5.36 -11.19
C GLY A 187 6.10 -6.23 -10.03
N SER A 188 7.32 -6.76 -10.08
CA SER A 188 8.04 -7.40 -8.98
C SER A 188 9.49 -7.70 -9.39
N ALA A 189 10.34 -8.01 -8.41
CA ALA A 189 11.71 -8.49 -8.68
C ALA A 189 11.71 -9.81 -9.46
N LEU A 190 10.76 -10.71 -9.16
CA LEU A 190 10.65 -12.00 -9.84
C LEU A 190 10.24 -11.82 -11.31
N ASN A 191 9.29 -10.93 -11.60
CA ASN A 191 8.90 -10.61 -12.96
C ASN A 191 10.08 -10.07 -13.78
N LEU A 192 10.90 -9.19 -13.18
CA LEU A 192 12.08 -8.64 -13.88
C LEU A 192 13.05 -9.74 -14.32
N VAL A 193 13.25 -10.77 -13.49
CA VAL A 193 14.09 -11.92 -13.84
C VAL A 193 13.45 -12.73 -14.99
N SER A 194 12.14 -12.95 -14.93
CA SER A 194 11.41 -13.71 -15.96
C SER A 194 11.40 -13.02 -17.33
N PHE A 195 11.50 -11.70 -17.39
CA PHE A 195 11.60 -10.96 -18.65
C PHE A 195 13.03 -10.96 -19.26
N LYS A 196 14.04 -11.36 -18.49
CA LYS A 196 15.45 -11.40 -18.94
C LYS A 196 15.89 -12.79 -19.41
N VAL A 197 15.02 -13.78 -19.32
CA VAL A 197 15.19 -15.16 -19.82
C VAL A 197 14.35 -15.35 -21.07
#